data_610325cda2feefa83051fb8081b44052
#
_entry.id   610325cda2feefa83051fb8081b44052
#
_cell.length_a   1.000
_cell.length_b   1.000
_cell.length_c   1.000
_cell.angle_alpha   90.00
_cell.angle_beta   90.00
_cell.angle_gamma   90.00
#
_symmetry.space_group_name_H-M   'P 1'
#
loop_
_entity.id
_entity.type
_entity.pdbx_description
1 polymer ?
#
loop_
_entity_poly.entity_id
_entity_poly.type
_entity_poly.pdbx_seq_one_letter_code
_entity_poly.pdbx_strand_id
1 'polypeptide(L)'
;FHAFSINRVDSLTGVGLEKLKSDILQVRHNLKPKPNLNYFRMHVDRVFSKTGFGTILTGTVVNGYIKKGDDVDILPNMLNGRIRGLQSHGGSTDMVVEGDRAAINMSNIRLEEVCRGSVICTKGFIKPTKIIIANISMIESTGWKIKNNQRLRFHFGTVEILGRAKIADGKVLEKGESLNLIIYLESQASVALDDRFV
;
A
#
# COMPACT_ATOMS: atom_id res chain seq x y z
N PHE A 1 -9.18 14.46 -8.47
CA PHE A 1 -10.02 13.27 -8.26
C PHE A 1 -11.32 13.45 -9.01
N HIS A 2 -11.57 12.66 -10.05
CA HIS A 2 -12.88 12.58 -10.68
C HIS A 2 -13.60 11.38 -10.03
N ALA A 3 -14.56 11.66 -9.16
CA ALA A 3 -15.42 10.62 -8.60
C ALA A 3 -16.32 10.08 -9.72
N PHE A 4 -16.43 8.75 -9.85
CA PHE A 4 -17.35 8.11 -10.78
C PHE A 4 -18.81 8.46 -10.44
N SER A 5 -19.15 8.39 -9.16
CA SER A 5 -20.44 8.77 -8.62
C SER A 5 -20.35 9.12 -7.14
N ILE A 6 -21.32 9.88 -6.65
CA ILE A 6 -21.53 10.16 -5.23
C ILE A 6 -22.90 9.62 -4.85
N ASN A 7 -22.92 8.65 -3.95
CA ASN A 7 -24.17 8.01 -3.50
C ASN A 7 -24.46 8.36 -2.06
N ARG A 8 -25.66 8.85 -1.78
CA ARG A 8 -26.18 8.96 -0.43
C ARG A 8 -26.78 7.61 -0.04
N VAL A 9 -26.29 7.04 1.06
CA VAL A 9 -26.74 5.72 1.53
C VAL A 9 -27.05 5.78 3.01
N ASP A 10 -28.05 5.01 3.41
CA ASP A 10 -28.38 4.73 4.80
C ASP A 10 -28.36 3.21 5.00
N SER A 11 -27.42 2.73 5.80
CA SER A 11 -27.23 1.30 6.06
C SER A 11 -28.35 0.70 6.94
N LEU A 12 -29.06 1.53 7.71
CA LEU A 12 -30.12 1.08 8.58
C LEU A 12 -31.43 0.86 7.80
N THR A 13 -31.79 1.83 6.94
CA THR A 13 -33.02 1.78 6.14
C THR A 13 -32.85 1.13 4.78
N GLY A 14 -31.60 0.96 4.31
CA GLY A 14 -31.31 0.42 2.99
C GLY A 14 -31.40 1.42 1.84
N VAL A 15 -31.76 2.68 2.14
CA VAL A 15 -31.92 3.71 1.10
C VAL A 15 -30.58 3.93 0.38
N GLY A 16 -30.62 3.93 -0.95
CA GLY A 16 -29.46 4.16 -1.83
C GLY A 16 -28.52 2.98 -2.01
N LEU A 17 -28.68 1.86 -1.28
CA LEU A 17 -27.75 0.72 -1.38
C LEU A 17 -27.78 0.04 -2.76
N GLU A 18 -28.96 -0.09 -3.38
CA GLU A 18 -29.06 -0.73 -4.71
C GLU A 18 -28.37 0.10 -5.79
N LYS A 19 -28.48 1.43 -5.72
CA LYS A 19 -27.74 2.31 -6.63
C LYS A 19 -26.24 2.18 -6.42
N LEU A 20 -25.76 2.17 -5.17
CA LEU A 20 -24.33 1.98 -4.86
C LEU A 20 -23.82 0.64 -5.41
N LYS A 21 -24.57 -0.46 -5.23
CA LYS A 21 -24.22 -1.78 -5.78
C LYS A 21 -24.12 -1.74 -7.31
N SER A 22 -25.10 -1.12 -7.97
CA SER A 22 -25.10 -0.97 -9.43
C SER A 22 -23.88 -0.19 -9.92
N ASP A 23 -23.54 0.92 -9.28
CA ASP A 23 -22.39 1.74 -9.64
C ASP A 23 -21.08 0.97 -9.43
N ILE A 24 -20.94 0.19 -8.34
CA ILE A 24 -19.77 -0.68 -8.10
C ILE A 24 -19.63 -1.72 -9.21
N LEU A 25 -20.72 -2.39 -9.60
CA LEU A 25 -20.69 -3.37 -10.68
C LEU A 25 -20.30 -2.74 -12.01
N GLN A 26 -20.80 -1.54 -12.32
CA GLN A 26 -20.43 -0.81 -13.53
C GLN A 26 -18.94 -0.44 -13.55
N VAL A 27 -18.38 0.05 -12.43
CA VAL A 27 -16.94 0.31 -12.31
C VAL A 27 -16.15 -0.97 -12.53
N ARG A 28 -16.56 -2.09 -11.90
CA ARG A 28 -15.89 -3.39 -12.05
C ARG A 28 -15.82 -3.84 -13.52
N HIS A 29 -16.89 -3.69 -14.28
CA HIS A 29 -16.91 -4.05 -15.71
C HIS A 29 -15.93 -3.22 -16.56
N ASN A 30 -15.66 -1.98 -16.16
CA ASN A 30 -14.78 -1.06 -16.88
C ASN A 30 -13.32 -1.14 -16.42
N LEU A 31 -13.02 -1.88 -15.36
CA LEU A 31 -11.65 -2.05 -14.87
C LEU A 31 -10.86 -2.94 -15.83
N LYS A 32 -9.72 -2.42 -16.29
CA LYS A 32 -8.74 -3.24 -17.01
C LYS A 32 -7.93 -4.06 -16.00
N PRO A 33 -7.65 -5.35 -16.30
CA PRO A 33 -6.76 -6.14 -15.48
C PRO A 33 -5.40 -5.42 -15.35
N LYS A 34 -4.85 -5.40 -14.16
CA LYS A 34 -3.47 -4.94 -13.98
C LYS A 34 -2.51 -5.96 -14.57
N PRO A 35 -1.37 -5.53 -15.13
CA PRO A 35 -0.36 -6.47 -15.57
C PRO A 35 0.16 -7.28 -14.37
N ASN A 36 0.23 -8.60 -14.52
CA ASN A 36 0.87 -9.45 -13.51
C ASN A 36 2.39 -9.19 -13.56
N LEU A 37 2.91 -8.55 -12.53
CA LEU A 37 4.32 -8.21 -12.43
C LEU A 37 5.20 -9.35 -11.89
N ASN A 38 4.64 -10.57 -11.77
CA ASN A 38 5.33 -11.78 -11.34
C ASN A 38 6.03 -11.71 -9.96
N TYR A 39 5.55 -10.84 -9.07
CA TYR A 39 6.00 -10.79 -7.69
C TYR A 39 4.83 -10.57 -6.74
N PHE A 40 4.93 -11.12 -5.55
CA PHE A 40 3.97 -10.89 -4.49
C PHE A 40 4.31 -9.63 -3.70
N ARG A 41 3.28 -8.85 -3.33
CA ARG A 41 3.41 -7.74 -2.40
C ARG A 41 2.12 -7.53 -1.61
N MET A 42 2.27 -7.33 -0.30
CA MET A 42 1.19 -6.98 0.62
C MET A 42 1.63 -5.86 1.56
N HIS A 43 0.81 -4.81 1.68
CA HIS A 43 1.00 -3.80 2.71
C HIS A 43 0.33 -4.24 4.02
N VAL A 44 1.11 -4.28 5.10
CA VAL A 44 0.64 -4.66 6.42
C VAL A 44 -0.09 -3.50 7.08
N ASP A 45 -1.33 -3.70 7.49
CA ASP A 45 -2.13 -2.70 8.22
C ASP A 45 -2.37 -3.04 9.69
N ARG A 46 -2.26 -4.33 10.07
CA ARG A 46 -2.33 -4.77 11.47
C ARG A 46 -1.36 -5.91 11.72
N VAL A 47 -0.83 -5.92 12.93
CA VAL A 47 0.03 -7.00 13.44
C VAL A 47 -0.50 -7.39 14.81
N PHE A 48 -0.62 -8.68 15.07
CA PHE A 48 -1.01 -9.21 16.37
C PHE A 48 -0.46 -10.64 16.57
N SER A 49 -0.44 -11.09 17.79
CA SER A 49 -0.13 -12.47 18.10
C SER A 49 -1.40 -13.23 18.51
N LYS A 50 -1.46 -14.51 18.17
CA LYS A 50 -2.52 -15.41 18.60
C LYS A 50 -1.88 -16.63 19.25
N THR A 51 -2.34 -16.98 20.46
CA THR A 51 -1.86 -18.13 21.21
C THR A 51 -1.88 -19.40 20.34
N GLY A 52 -0.75 -20.11 20.27
CA GLY A 52 -0.56 -21.31 19.45
C GLY A 52 -0.26 -21.04 17.96
N PHE A 53 -0.44 -19.82 17.46
CA PHE A 53 -0.19 -19.47 16.06
C PHE A 53 1.04 -18.58 15.87
N GLY A 54 1.43 -17.79 16.86
CA GLY A 54 2.52 -16.84 16.74
C GLY A 54 2.09 -15.52 16.11
N THR A 55 3.00 -14.87 15.37
CA THR A 55 2.77 -13.55 14.77
C THR A 55 1.93 -13.66 13.50
N ILE A 56 0.88 -12.83 13.43
CA ILE A 56 -0.03 -12.74 12.29
C ILE A 56 0.00 -11.30 11.75
N LEU A 57 0.24 -11.18 10.45
CA LEU A 57 0.23 -9.91 9.73
C LEU A 57 -0.99 -9.88 8.81
N THR A 58 -1.79 -8.81 8.89
CA THR A 58 -2.94 -8.62 7.99
C THR A 58 -2.73 -7.45 7.06
N GLY A 59 -3.32 -7.55 5.89
CA GLY A 59 -3.22 -6.51 4.87
C GLY A 59 -3.96 -6.84 3.60
N THR A 60 -3.83 -5.97 2.62
CA THR A 60 -4.34 -6.20 1.28
C THR A 60 -3.20 -6.58 0.34
N VAL A 61 -3.38 -7.68 -0.40
CA VAL A 61 -2.46 -8.10 -1.46
C VAL A 61 -2.59 -7.11 -2.61
N VAL A 62 -1.52 -6.38 -2.90
CA VAL A 62 -1.54 -5.33 -3.94
C VAL A 62 -0.97 -5.81 -5.25
N ASN A 63 -0.26 -6.95 -5.26
CA ASN A 63 0.28 -7.56 -6.46
C ASN A 63 0.59 -9.04 -6.27
N GLY A 64 0.39 -9.83 -7.33
CA GLY A 64 0.78 -11.23 -7.43
C GLY A 64 0.03 -12.18 -6.51
N TYR A 65 0.66 -13.29 -6.20
CA TYR A 65 0.12 -14.31 -5.30
C TYR A 65 1.22 -14.93 -4.44
N ILE A 66 0.82 -15.57 -3.34
CA ILE A 66 1.73 -16.34 -2.48
C ILE A 66 1.04 -17.55 -1.88
N LYS A 67 1.81 -18.58 -1.59
CA LYS A 67 1.34 -19.86 -1.06
C LYS A 67 1.87 -20.13 0.35
N LYS A 68 1.17 -20.98 1.06
CA LYS A 68 1.66 -21.56 2.30
C LYS A 68 2.97 -22.30 2.03
N GLY A 69 3.98 -22.05 2.87
CA GLY A 69 5.32 -22.63 2.75
C GLY A 69 6.33 -21.75 2.01
N ASP A 70 5.88 -20.69 1.33
CA ASP A 70 6.78 -19.77 0.64
C ASP A 70 7.60 -18.94 1.62
N ASP A 71 8.82 -18.56 1.19
CA ASP A 71 9.70 -17.64 1.88
C ASP A 71 9.53 -16.22 1.34
N VAL A 72 9.51 -15.24 2.23
CA VAL A 72 9.28 -13.82 1.90
C VAL A 72 10.24 -12.91 2.64
N ASP A 73 10.42 -11.71 2.10
CA ASP A 73 11.03 -10.60 2.83
C ASP A 73 9.95 -9.75 3.51
N ILE A 74 10.27 -9.29 4.72
CA ILE A 74 9.46 -8.33 5.47
C ILE A 74 10.27 -7.05 5.63
N LEU A 75 9.79 -5.99 5.04
CA LEU A 75 10.46 -4.71 4.90
C LEU A 75 9.84 -3.65 5.83
N PRO A 76 10.58 -2.60 6.24
CA PRO A 76 11.93 -2.25 5.81
C PRO A 76 13.06 -2.99 6.54
N ASN A 77 12.77 -3.78 7.57
CA ASN A 77 13.76 -4.41 8.45
C ASN A 77 14.53 -5.57 7.81
N MET A 78 14.24 -5.91 6.54
CA MET A 78 14.89 -6.99 5.81
C MET A 78 14.84 -8.36 6.51
N LEU A 79 13.73 -8.63 7.21
CA LEU A 79 13.51 -9.91 7.87
C LEU A 79 13.10 -10.97 6.86
N ASN A 80 13.59 -12.19 7.05
CA ASN A 80 13.15 -13.33 6.26
C ASN A 80 12.10 -14.11 7.04
N GLY A 81 10.92 -14.26 6.48
CA GLY A 81 9.82 -15.02 7.07
C GLY A 81 9.39 -16.18 6.19
N ARG A 82 8.89 -17.26 6.82
CA ARG A 82 8.24 -18.36 6.12
C ARG A 82 6.76 -18.40 6.47
N ILE A 83 5.93 -18.59 5.47
CA ILE A 83 4.48 -18.61 5.62
C ILE A 83 4.04 -19.96 6.21
N ARG A 84 3.50 -19.95 7.43
CA ARG A 84 2.92 -21.13 8.10
C ARG A 84 1.46 -21.37 7.75
N GLY A 85 0.73 -20.30 7.50
CA GLY A 85 -0.70 -20.37 7.20
C GLY A 85 -1.21 -19.07 6.60
N LEU A 86 -2.26 -19.20 5.83
CA LEU A 86 -2.94 -18.12 5.14
C LEU A 86 -4.43 -18.18 5.45
N GLN A 87 -5.05 -17.01 5.59
CA GLN A 87 -6.49 -16.86 5.68
C GLN A 87 -6.94 -15.70 4.78
N SER A 88 -8.05 -15.90 4.08
CA SER A 88 -8.75 -14.88 3.31
C SER A 88 -10.24 -15.13 3.40
N HIS A 89 -11.07 -14.07 3.32
CA HIS A 89 -12.53 -14.16 3.39
C HIS A 89 -13.08 -14.95 4.59
N GLY A 90 -12.37 -14.89 5.74
CA GLY A 90 -12.80 -15.55 6.98
C GLY A 90 -12.45 -17.04 7.07
N GLY A 91 -11.81 -17.62 6.06
CA GLY A 91 -11.40 -19.04 6.00
C GLY A 91 -9.91 -19.24 5.79
N SER A 92 -9.42 -20.44 6.14
CA SER A 92 -8.06 -20.87 5.81
C SER A 92 -7.96 -21.17 4.32
N THR A 93 -6.81 -20.82 3.72
CA THR A 93 -6.52 -21.09 2.31
C THR A 93 -5.05 -21.45 2.14
N ASP A 94 -4.72 -22.14 1.06
CA ASP A 94 -3.32 -22.44 0.71
C ASP A 94 -2.67 -21.36 -0.16
N MET A 95 -3.46 -20.42 -0.70
CA MET A 95 -2.97 -19.34 -1.54
C MET A 95 -3.82 -18.09 -1.36
N VAL A 96 -3.17 -16.92 -1.43
CA VAL A 96 -3.83 -15.61 -1.54
C VAL A 96 -3.31 -14.89 -2.79
N VAL A 97 -4.17 -14.08 -3.41
CA VAL A 97 -3.92 -13.41 -4.68
C VAL A 97 -4.16 -11.90 -4.58
N GLU A 98 -3.74 -11.17 -5.60
CA GLU A 98 -4.00 -9.74 -5.73
C GLU A 98 -5.49 -9.41 -5.51
N GLY A 99 -5.75 -8.42 -4.68
CA GLY A 99 -7.08 -7.98 -4.27
C GLY A 99 -7.59 -8.63 -2.98
N ASP A 100 -6.99 -9.74 -2.54
CA ASP A 100 -7.41 -10.39 -1.30
C ASP A 100 -7.07 -9.55 -0.07
N ARG A 101 -7.99 -9.60 0.88
CA ARG A 101 -7.72 -9.25 2.26
C ARG A 101 -7.16 -10.47 2.97
N ALA A 102 -5.87 -10.48 3.24
CA ALA A 102 -5.17 -11.65 3.76
C ALA A 102 -4.72 -11.48 5.21
N ALA A 103 -4.73 -12.60 5.95
CA ALA A 103 -4.01 -12.77 7.22
C ALA A 103 -2.93 -13.83 7.02
N ILE A 104 -1.69 -13.45 7.22
CA ILE A 104 -0.51 -14.28 7.00
C ILE A 104 0.10 -14.63 8.36
N ASN A 105 0.12 -15.91 8.69
CA ASN A 105 0.82 -16.42 9.86
C ASN A 105 2.27 -16.69 9.46
N MET A 106 3.20 -16.11 10.23
CA MET A 106 4.63 -16.19 9.95
C MET A 106 5.34 -17.04 10.99
N SER A 107 6.31 -17.84 10.55
CA SER A 107 7.27 -18.48 11.44
C SER A 107 8.50 -17.60 11.66
N ASN A 108 9.11 -17.70 12.84
CA ASN A 108 10.37 -17.04 13.20
C ASN A 108 10.35 -15.49 13.13
N ILE A 109 9.16 -14.89 13.21
CA ILE A 109 8.99 -13.45 13.29
C ILE A 109 8.33 -13.10 14.62
N ARG A 110 8.99 -12.26 15.40
CA ARG A 110 8.47 -11.76 16.67
C ARG A 110 7.59 -10.54 16.44
N LEU A 111 6.63 -10.34 17.32
CA LEU A 111 5.64 -9.26 17.20
C LEU A 111 6.30 -7.87 17.16
N GLU A 112 7.35 -7.67 17.95
CA GLU A 112 8.10 -6.41 18.04
C GLU A 112 8.98 -6.09 16.83
N GLU A 113 9.22 -7.06 15.94
CA GLU A 113 10.05 -6.88 14.74
C GLU A 113 9.26 -6.29 13.55
N VAL A 114 7.94 -6.31 13.66
CA VAL A 114 7.02 -5.93 12.58
C VAL A 114 5.95 -4.97 13.08
N CYS A 115 5.47 -4.10 12.22
CA CYS A 115 4.46 -3.11 12.58
C CYS A 115 3.54 -2.79 11.38
N ARG A 116 2.50 -1.99 11.64
CA ARG A 116 1.76 -1.35 10.56
C ARG A 116 2.72 -0.54 9.69
N GLY A 117 2.60 -0.68 8.37
CA GLY A 117 3.51 -0.06 7.42
C GLY A 117 4.62 -0.98 6.92
N SER A 118 4.84 -2.14 7.58
CA SER A 118 5.67 -3.19 7.00
C SER A 118 5.12 -3.66 5.66
N VAL A 119 6.00 -4.12 4.79
CA VAL A 119 5.65 -4.69 3.49
C VAL A 119 6.15 -6.12 3.42
N ILE A 120 5.27 -7.06 3.09
CA ILE A 120 5.65 -8.43 2.78
C ILE A 120 5.78 -8.55 1.26
N CYS A 121 6.88 -9.06 0.77
CA CYS A 121 7.09 -9.22 -0.67
C CYS A 121 7.91 -10.48 -1.01
N THR A 122 7.89 -10.84 -2.28
CA THR A 122 8.78 -11.85 -2.86
C THR A 122 10.22 -11.51 -2.48
N LYS A 123 10.97 -12.52 -2.05
CA LYS A 123 12.35 -12.38 -1.58
C LYS A 123 13.24 -11.69 -2.60
N GLY A 124 13.99 -10.67 -2.14
CA GLY A 124 14.95 -9.93 -2.95
C GLY A 124 14.34 -8.95 -3.97
N PHE A 125 13.02 -8.80 -4.02
CA PHE A 125 12.37 -7.99 -5.04
C PHE A 125 12.41 -6.49 -4.75
N ILE A 126 12.18 -6.07 -3.52
CA ILE A 126 12.20 -4.67 -3.11
C ILE A 126 13.37 -4.41 -2.18
N LYS A 127 14.12 -3.34 -2.44
CA LYS A 127 15.15 -2.83 -1.53
C LYS A 127 14.65 -1.54 -0.88
N PRO A 128 14.56 -1.48 0.46
CA PRO A 128 14.19 -0.25 1.15
C PRO A 128 15.15 0.89 0.83
N THR A 129 14.60 2.08 0.60
CA THR A 129 15.39 3.27 0.23
C THR A 129 14.95 4.50 1.00
N LYS A 130 15.86 5.46 1.16
CA LYS A 130 15.56 6.80 1.68
C LYS A 130 15.49 7.87 0.58
N ILE A 131 15.79 7.50 -0.66
CA ILE A 131 15.79 8.44 -1.78
C ILE A 131 14.91 7.87 -2.88
N ILE A 132 13.94 8.66 -3.31
CA ILE A 132 13.06 8.30 -4.42
C ILE A 132 12.95 9.47 -5.40
N ILE A 133 12.74 9.14 -6.66
CA ILE A 133 12.33 10.10 -7.68
C ILE A 133 10.85 9.84 -7.95
N ALA A 134 10.05 10.88 -7.85
CA ALA A 134 8.62 10.75 -8.00
C ALA A 134 8.00 11.93 -8.75
N ASN A 135 6.98 11.66 -9.53
CA ASN A 135 6.14 12.68 -10.11
C ASN A 135 5.12 13.15 -9.09
N ILE A 136 5.15 14.41 -8.73
CA ILE A 136 4.21 15.04 -7.80
C ILE A 136 3.26 15.93 -8.60
N SER A 137 1.96 15.68 -8.46
CA SER A 137 0.91 16.53 -9.04
C SER A 137 0.18 17.27 -7.93
N MET A 138 0.12 18.59 -8.06
CA MET A 138 -0.63 19.44 -7.14
C MET A 138 -2.10 19.53 -7.56
N ILE A 139 -3.00 19.39 -6.59
CA ILE A 139 -4.45 19.51 -6.82
C ILE A 139 -4.80 20.96 -7.16
N GLU A 140 -5.62 21.19 -8.17
CA GLU A 140 -6.03 22.54 -8.61
C GLU A 140 -6.77 23.34 -7.54
N SER A 141 -7.54 22.66 -6.67
CA SER A 141 -8.32 23.29 -5.62
C SER A 141 -7.53 23.66 -4.36
N THR A 142 -6.22 23.37 -4.34
CA THR A 142 -5.37 23.68 -3.15
C THR A 142 -4.86 25.12 -3.20
N GLY A 143 -4.77 25.76 -2.03
CA GLY A 143 -4.01 27.00 -1.84
C GLY A 143 -2.54 26.78 -1.50
N TRP A 144 -2.09 25.51 -1.47
CA TRP A 144 -0.72 25.16 -1.11
C TRP A 144 0.22 25.20 -2.31
N LYS A 145 1.48 25.40 -2.01
CA LYS A 145 2.60 25.25 -2.94
C LYS A 145 3.76 24.54 -2.27
N ILE A 146 4.53 23.80 -3.03
CA ILE A 146 5.71 23.10 -2.52
C ILE A 146 6.96 23.86 -2.94
N LYS A 147 7.74 24.29 -1.94
CA LYS A 147 9.02 24.98 -2.12
C LYS A 147 10.17 23.96 -2.12
N ASN A 148 11.30 24.34 -2.72
CA ASN A 148 12.51 23.53 -2.64
C ASN A 148 12.91 23.24 -1.19
N ASN A 149 13.29 22.00 -0.91
CA ASN A 149 13.70 21.49 0.39
C ASN A 149 12.61 21.54 1.47
N GLN A 150 11.34 21.69 1.10
CA GLN A 150 10.23 21.68 2.04
C GLN A 150 10.06 20.29 2.65
N ARG A 151 9.89 20.24 3.98
CA ARG A 151 9.56 19.01 4.71
C ARG A 151 8.08 18.71 4.51
N LEU A 152 7.79 17.51 4.04
CA LEU A 152 6.47 17.03 3.69
C LEU A 152 6.21 15.68 4.36
N ARG A 153 4.96 15.30 4.39
CA ARG A 153 4.46 14.02 4.90
C ARG A 153 4.04 13.18 3.70
N PHE A 154 4.57 11.98 3.61
CA PHE A 154 4.32 11.05 2.52
C PHE A 154 3.62 9.81 3.04
N HIS A 155 2.52 9.41 2.39
CA HIS A 155 1.77 8.20 2.72
C HIS A 155 1.95 7.16 1.62
N PHE A 156 2.76 6.13 1.91
CA PHE A 156 2.99 4.99 1.03
C PHE A 156 2.24 3.77 1.56
N GLY A 157 1.19 3.33 0.87
CA GLY A 157 0.35 2.23 1.34
C GLY A 157 -0.20 2.51 2.75
N THR A 158 0.32 1.81 3.76
CA THR A 158 -0.14 1.92 5.16
C THR A 158 0.85 2.66 6.08
N VAL A 159 1.96 3.16 5.55
CA VAL A 159 2.99 3.88 6.31
C VAL A 159 3.00 5.37 6.00
N GLU A 160 3.25 6.18 7.03
CA GLU A 160 3.56 7.60 6.90
C GLU A 160 5.06 7.81 7.12
N ILE A 161 5.71 8.54 6.21
CA ILE A 161 7.12 8.87 6.29
C ILE A 161 7.29 10.36 6.01
N LEU A 162 8.05 11.03 6.87
CA LEU A 162 8.46 12.41 6.64
C LEU A 162 9.67 12.47 5.70
N GLY A 163 9.74 13.52 4.89
CA GLY A 163 10.86 13.70 3.97
C GLY A 163 10.92 15.11 3.42
N ARG A 164 11.95 15.38 2.64
CA ARG A 164 12.16 16.69 1.99
C ARG A 164 12.11 16.54 0.48
N ALA A 165 11.26 17.34 -0.15
CA ALA A 165 11.16 17.41 -1.60
C ALA A 165 12.23 18.36 -2.16
N LYS A 166 13.09 17.88 -3.05
CA LYS A 166 14.09 18.67 -3.73
C LYS A 166 13.60 19.00 -5.14
N ILE A 167 13.45 20.30 -5.40
CA ILE A 167 13.06 20.84 -6.70
C ILE A 167 14.30 21.46 -7.33
N ALA A 168 14.58 21.11 -8.58
CA ALA A 168 15.68 21.75 -9.32
C ALA A 168 15.39 23.23 -9.58
N ASP A 169 16.45 24.02 -9.71
CA ASP A 169 16.44 25.40 -10.24
C ASP A 169 15.57 26.41 -9.47
N GLY A 170 15.39 26.23 -8.17
CA GLY A 170 14.66 27.19 -7.33
C GLY A 170 13.19 27.35 -7.68
N LYS A 171 12.63 26.47 -8.52
CA LYS A 171 11.22 26.42 -8.85
C LYS A 171 10.36 26.13 -7.64
N VAL A 172 9.12 26.52 -7.73
CA VAL A 172 8.06 26.19 -6.76
C VAL A 172 7.03 25.38 -7.51
N LEU A 173 6.53 24.30 -6.94
CA LEU A 173 5.43 23.53 -7.52
C LEU A 173 4.12 24.15 -7.06
N GLU A 174 3.35 24.67 -8.00
CA GLU A 174 2.09 25.36 -7.74
C GLU A 174 0.86 24.48 -8.08
N LYS A 175 -0.32 25.00 -7.75
CA LYS A 175 -1.60 24.30 -8.00
C LYS A 175 -1.74 23.92 -9.48
N GLY A 176 -2.23 22.71 -9.75
CA GLY A 176 -2.45 22.19 -11.10
C GLY A 176 -1.19 21.74 -11.83
N GLU A 177 -0.01 22.01 -11.28
CA GLU A 177 1.27 21.60 -11.89
C GLU A 177 1.69 20.22 -11.47
N SER A 178 2.57 19.60 -12.27
CA SER A 178 3.24 18.34 -11.98
C SER A 178 4.73 18.45 -12.27
N LEU A 179 5.56 17.97 -11.35
CA LEU A 179 7.02 17.94 -11.49
C LEU A 179 7.59 16.63 -11.01
N ASN A 180 8.68 16.19 -11.61
CA ASN A 180 9.52 15.12 -11.08
C ASN A 180 10.45 15.70 -10.00
N LEU A 181 10.33 15.18 -8.80
CA LEU A 181 11.10 15.61 -7.64
C LEU A 181 11.97 14.50 -7.10
N ILE A 182 13.10 14.86 -6.52
CA ILE A 182 13.89 13.96 -5.67
C ILE A 182 13.37 14.14 -4.23
N ILE A 183 13.01 13.05 -3.59
CA ILE A 183 12.50 13.05 -2.22
C ILE A 183 13.52 12.34 -1.34
N TYR A 184 14.01 13.04 -0.31
CA TYR A 184 14.87 12.50 0.73
C TYR A 184 14.01 12.18 1.95
N LEU A 185 13.80 10.90 2.21
CA LEU A 185 12.97 10.39 3.31
C LEU A 185 13.77 10.30 4.62
N GLU A 186 13.13 10.58 5.74
CA GLU A 186 13.75 10.50 7.07
C GLU A 186 13.91 9.03 7.53
N SER A 187 13.03 8.13 7.07
CA SER A 187 13.16 6.67 7.25
C SER A 187 13.06 5.94 5.92
N GLN A 188 13.40 4.65 5.93
CA GLN A 188 13.35 3.83 4.73
C GLN A 188 11.91 3.56 4.28
N ALA A 189 11.64 3.71 3.01
CA ALA A 189 10.40 3.30 2.35
C ALA A 189 10.62 2.02 1.53
N SER A 190 9.60 1.16 1.54
CA SER A 190 9.56 -0.08 0.76
C SER A 190 8.59 0.11 -0.41
N VAL A 191 9.04 0.85 -1.41
CA VAL A 191 8.27 1.24 -2.59
C VAL A 191 8.74 0.51 -3.84
N ALA A 192 7.83 0.33 -4.79
CA ALA A 192 8.12 -0.19 -6.12
C ALA A 192 7.89 0.88 -7.18
N LEU A 193 8.34 0.61 -8.40
CA LEU A 193 8.07 1.46 -9.55
C LEU A 193 6.55 1.61 -9.75
N ASP A 194 6.12 2.79 -10.11
CA ASP A 194 4.71 3.18 -10.35
C ASP A 194 3.79 3.10 -9.11
N ASP A 195 4.35 2.99 -7.91
CA ASP A 195 3.56 3.14 -6.70
C ASP A 195 2.94 4.53 -6.60
N ARG A 196 1.65 4.55 -6.25
CA ARG A 196 0.94 5.79 -5.95
C ARG A 196 1.04 6.11 -4.46
N PHE A 197 1.19 7.39 -4.17
CA PHE A 197 1.26 7.89 -2.79
C PHE A 197 0.67 9.30 -2.70
N VAL A 198 0.46 9.75 -1.49
CA VAL A 198 -0.03 11.10 -1.18
C VAL A 198 0.94 11.78 -0.23
#